data_555ed52935a983cbcfc6869727c62ffe
#
_entry.id   555ed52935a983cbcfc6869727c62ffe
#
_cell.length_a   1.000
_cell.length_b   1.000
_cell.length_c   1.000
_cell.angle_alpha   90.00
_cell.angle_beta   90.00
_cell.angle_gamma   90.00
#
_symmetry.space_group_name_H-M   'P 1'
#
loop_
_entity.id
_entity.type
_entity.pdbx_description
1 polymer ?
#
loop_
_entity_poly.entity_id
_entity_poly.type
_entity_poly.pdbx_seq_one_letter_code
_entity_poly.pdbx_strand_id
1 'polypeptide(L)'
;MTNEAEAAIQALQGASENAEEALWRAVVACQGMPFRTATGLPFTYCLKIGQNGQPNRELLIDRREKSKTLSWSSVCLAFRRAREIGYADRPKALGDIRGVSYVYPLMWRFGVLRVPEIVEKNMSLTLDFGFFRDLKEAETMNQLMRTTPEEMGLHSRNILKLLERLEKENISIVSMMLLRHNQVLYEAYWPPYTQEQLRTVYSLSKTFTAMAIGIAAGEGKIRLDERIVDLFPEQAKNAPDSP
;
A
#
# COMPACT_ATOMS: atom_id res chain seq x y z
N MET A 1 -10.20 -4.38 -3.94
CA MET A 1 -9.99 -3.50 -5.13
C MET A 1 -11.22 -2.65 -5.31
N THR A 2 -11.11 -1.47 -5.92
CA THR A 2 -12.30 -0.68 -6.29
C THR A 2 -12.97 -1.32 -7.50
N ASN A 3 -14.28 -1.16 -7.66
CA ASN A 3 -15.02 -1.68 -8.83
C ASN A 3 -14.42 -1.17 -10.15
N GLU A 4 -13.88 0.06 -10.16
CA GLU A 4 -13.24 0.66 -11.32
C GLU A 4 -11.92 -0.05 -11.69
N ALA A 5 -11.09 -0.37 -10.70
CA ALA A 5 -9.83 -1.09 -10.92
C ALA A 5 -10.07 -2.52 -11.45
N GLU A 6 -11.08 -3.21 -10.92
CA GLU A 6 -11.47 -4.53 -11.40
C GLU A 6 -11.94 -4.50 -12.85
N ALA A 7 -12.82 -3.55 -13.19
CA ALA A 7 -13.30 -3.38 -14.55
C ALA A 7 -12.16 -3.04 -15.55
N ALA A 8 -11.21 -2.17 -15.14
CA ALA A 8 -10.06 -1.81 -15.97
C ALA A 8 -9.11 -3.01 -16.20
N ILE A 9 -8.90 -3.84 -15.17
CA ILE A 9 -8.09 -5.06 -15.29
C ILE A 9 -8.77 -6.10 -16.19
N GLN A 10 -10.08 -6.31 -16.06
CA GLN A 10 -10.82 -7.21 -16.93
C GLN A 10 -10.77 -6.75 -18.39
N ALA A 11 -10.93 -5.44 -18.64
CA ALA A 11 -10.80 -4.87 -19.97
C ALA A 11 -9.41 -5.07 -20.56
N LEU A 12 -8.34 -4.98 -19.74
CA LEU A 12 -6.97 -5.27 -20.16
C LEU A 12 -6.77 -6.75 -20.55
N GLN A 13 -7.32 -7.66 -19.76
CA GLN A 13 -7.20 -9.10 -20.02
C GLN A 13 -7.87 -9.53 -21.34
N GLY A 14 -8.98 -8.87 -21.71
CA GLY A 14 -9.68 -9.10 -22.97
C GLY A 14 -9.13 -8.31 -24.16
N ALA A 15 -8.18 -7.39 -23.97
CA ALA A 15 -7.72 -6.50 -25.02
C ALA A 15 -6.75 -7.22 -26.00
N SER A 16 -7.14 -7.31 -27.28
CA SER A 16 -6.26 -7.71 -28.38
C SER A 16 -5.72 -6.51 -29.13
N GLU A 17 -6.59 -5.60 -29.52
CA GLU A 17 -6.25 -4.31 -30.12
C GLU A 17 -6.19 -3.23 -29.03
N ASN A 18 -5.31 -2.24 -29.17
CA ASN A 18 -5.11 -1.16 -28.19
C ASN A 18 -4.74 -1.63 -26.74
N ALA A 19 -4.07 -2.77 -26.63
CA ALA A 19 -3.72 -3.37 -25.34
C ALA A 19 -2.87 -2.43 -24.44
N GLU A 20 -2.05 -1.55 -25.01
CA GLU A 20 -1.27 -0.57 -24.24
C GLU A 20 -2.14 0.55 -23.66
N GLU A 21 -3.23 0.92 -24.34
CA GLU A 21 -4.17 1.89 -23.79
C GLU A 21 -5.04 1.25 -22.70
N ALA A 22 -5.42 -0.02 -22.84
CA ALA A 22 -6.08 -0.78 -21.78
C ALA A 22 -5.15 -0.94 -20.57
N LEU A 23 -3.85 -1.20 -20.78
CA LEU A 23 -2.84 -1.20 -19.71
C LEU A 23 -2.76 0.16 -19.01
N TRP A 24 -2.78 1.27 -19.77
CA TRP A 24 -2.77 2.61 -19.19
C TRP A 24 -3.96 2.83 -18.26
N ARG A 25 -5.17 2.46 -18.69
CA ARG A 25 -6.38 2.56 -17.86
C ARG A 25 -6.28 1.73 -16.60
N ALA A 26 -5.76 0.51 -16.66
CA ALA A 26 -5.53 -0.33 -15.48
C ALA A 26 -4.50 0.32 -14.52
N VAL A 27 -3.43 0.88 -15.06
CA VAL A 27 -2.42 1.62 -14.27
C VAL A 27 -3.02 2.86 -13.61
N VAL A 28 -3.86 3.63 -14.31
CA VAL A 28 -4.55 4.80 -13.75
C VAL A 28 -5.48 4.38 -12.61
N ALA A 29 -6.31 3.37 -12.84
CA ALA A 29 -7.29 2.90 -11.86
C ALA A 29 -6.67 2.27 -10.60
N CYS A 30 -5.46 1.72 -10.71
CA CYS A 30 -4.76 1.08 -9.60
C CYS A 30 -3.74 1.98 -8.89
N GLN A 31 -3.66 3.29 -9.24
CA GLN A 31 -2.74 4.20 -8.54
C GLN A 31 -3.12 4.32 -7.05
N GLY A 32 -2.11 4.46 -6.19
CA GLY A 32 -2.30 4.51 -4.73
C GLY A 32 -2.61 3.17 -4.08
N MET A 33 -2.90 2.13 -4.87
CA MET A 33 -3.12 0.80 -4.32
C MET A 33 -1.81 0.19 -3.79
N PRO A 34 -1.88 -0.63 -2.73
CA PRO A 34 -0.71 -1.32 -2.22
C PRO A 34 -0.31 -2.47 -3.16
N PHE A 35 0.99 -2.62 -3.34
CA PHE A 35 1.63 -3.73 -4.05
C PHE A 35 2.79 -4.27 -3.22
N ARG A 36 3.27 -5.46 -3.57
CA ARG A 36 4.50 -6.04 -3.02
C ARG A 36 5.39 -6.51 -4.17
N THR A 37 6.70 -6.34 -4.02
CA THR A 37 7.69 -6.91 -4.93
C THR A 37 7.70 -8.44 -4.84
N ALA A 38 8.36 -9.14 -5.76
CA ALA A 38 8.56 -10.58 -5.70
C ALA A 38 9.22 -11.08 -4.40
N THR A 39 9.93 -10.20 -3.69
CA THR A 39 10.53 -10.46 -2.37
C THR A 39 9.68 -9.99 -1.20
N GLY A 40 8.43 -9.59 -1.44
CA GLY A 40 7.49 -9.19 -0.40
C GLY A 40 7.60 -7.73 0.08
N LEU A 41 8.52 -6.91 -0.46
CA LEU A 41 8.68 -5.51 -0.06
C LEU A 41 7.47 -4.67 -0.52
N PRO A 42 6.79 -3.97 0.39
CA PRO A 42 5.63 -3.17 0.05
C PRO A 42 6.03 -1.90 -0.73
N PHE A 43 5.16 -1.49 -1.64
CA PHE A 43 5.23 -0.20 -2.33
C PHE A 43 3.86 0.23 -2.83
N THR A 44 3.71 1.51 -3.10
CA THR A 44 2.61 2.10 -3.86
C THR A 44 3.19 2.88 -5.05
N TYR A 45 2.34 3.33 -5.94
CA TYR A 45 2.73 4.30 -6.94
C TYR A 45 1.63 5.34 -7.15
N CYS A 46 2.04 6.51 -7.61
CA CYS A 46 1.15 7.53 -8.15
C CYS A 46 1.65 7.96 -9.54
N LEU A 47 0.76 8.56 -10.30
CA LEU A 47 1.10 9.14 -11.60
C LEU A 47 1.66 10.54 -11.38
N LYS A 48 2.75 10.86 -12.05
CA LYS A 48 3.32 12.19 -12.00
C LYS A 48 2.43 13.15 -12.80
N ILE A 49 2.13 14.29 -12.23
CA ILE A 49 1.33 15.32 -12.86
C ILE A 49 2.23 16.19 -13.75
N GLY A 50 1.84 16.36 -14.99
CA GLY A 50 2.52 17.22 -15.95
C GLY A 50 2.19 18.70 -15.74
N GLN A 51 2.89 19.59 -16.45
CA GLN A 51 2.68 21.04 -16.37
C GLN A 51 1.25 21.48 -16.79
N ASN A 52 0.56 20.64 -17.55
CA ASN A 52 -0.84 20.86 -17.98
C ASN A 52 -1.88 20.39 -16.95
N GLY A 53 -1.46 19.99 -15.74
CA GLY A 53 -2.34 19.47 -14.69
C GLY A 53 -2.88 18.06 -14.94
N GLN A 54 -2.47 17.39 -16.02
CA GLN A 54 -2.89 16.03 -16.33
C GLN A 54 -1.81 15.02 -15.94
N PRO A 55 -2.19 13.78 -15.58
CA PRO A 55 -1.23 12.71 -15.36
C PRO A 55 -0.38 12.48 -16.61
N ASN A 56 0.92 12.56 -16.46
CA ASN A 56 1.84 12.11 -17.49
C ASN A 56 2.05 10.60 -17.40
N ARG A 57 2.60 9.99 -18.45
CA ARG A 57 2.84 8.55 -18.48
C ARG A 57 4.14 8.16 -17.72
N GLU A 58 4.26 8.62 -16.47
CA GLU A 58 5.34 8.29 -15.56
C GLU A 58 4.79 7.87 -14.20
N LEU A 59 5.24 6.73 -13.69
CA LEU A 59 4.86 6.21 -12.38
C LEU A 59 5.94 6.60 -11.37
N LEU A 60 5.54 7.30 -10.32
CA LEU A 60 6.37 7.60 -9.18
C LEU A 60 6.16 6.51 -8.13
N ILE A 61 7.16 5.66 -7.95
CA ILE A 61 7.13 4.58 -6.97
C ILE A 61 7.50 5.15 -5.61
N ASP A 62 6.58 5.05 -4.64
CA ASP A 62 6.85 5.39 -3.26
C ASP A 62 7.54 4.21 -2.56
N ARG A 63 8.70 4.47 -1.97
CA ARG A 63 9.49 3.53 -1.19
C ARG A 63 10.34 4.26 -0.16
N ARG A 64 10.77 3.52 0.88
CA ARG A 64 11.34 4.01 2.14
C ARG A 64 12.43 5.10 2.07
N GLU A 65 13.26 5.17 1.03
CA GLU A 65 14.41 6.08 1.06
C GLU A 65 14.49 7.07 -0.11
N LYS A 66 14.02 6.70 -1.28
CA LYS A 66 14.00 7.55 -2.47
C LYS A 66 12.93 7.08 -3.44
N SER A 67 12.01 7.95 -3.79
CA SER A 67 11.05 7.70 -4.87
C SER A 67 11.80 7.37 -6.17
N LYS A 68 11.31 6.39 -6.91
CA LYS A 68 11.81 6.06 -8.25
C LYS A 68 10.76 6.37 -9.29
N THR A 69 11.16 7.04 -10.34
CA THR A 69 10.32 7.24 -11.52
C THR A 69 10.50 6.07 -12.48
N LEU A 70 9.39 5.49 -12.91
CA LEU A 70 9.32 4.52 -14.00
C LEU A 70 8.75 5.20 -15.24
N SER A 71 9.48 5.14 -16.34
CA SER A 71 8.97 5.62 -17.63
C SER A 71 7.91 4.67 -18.17
N TRP A 72 6.93 5.23 -18.88
CA TRP A 72 5.91 4.42 -19.55
C TRP A 72 6.52 3.42 -20.55
N SER A 73 7.59 3.79 -21.25
CA SER A 73 8.30 2.89 -22.14
C SER A 73 8.81 1.62 -21.45
N SER A 74 9.30 1.74 -20.21
CA SER A 74 9.72 0.60 -19.39
C SER A 74 8.53 -0.30 -19.01
N VAL A 75 7.39 0.30 -18.69
CA VAL A 75 6.16 -0.45 -18.37
C VAL A 75 5.64 -1.19 -19.60
N CYS A 76 5.57 -0.52 -20.76
CA CYS A 76 5.15 -1.14 -22.03
C CYS A 76 6.08 -2.27 -22.47
N LEU A 77 7.40 -2.08 -22.33
CA LEU A 77 8.37 -3.11 -22.68
C LEU A 77 8.18 -4.38 -21.83
N ALA A 78 8.02 -4.22 -20.51
CA ALA A 78 7.73 -5.33 -19.60
C ALA A 78 6.37 -5.98 -19.90
N PHE A 79 5.37 -5.20 -20.26
CA PHE A 79 4.04 -5.70 -20.62
C PHE A 79 4.07 -6.56 -21.90
N ARG A 80 4.72 -6.07 -22.97
CA ARG A 80 4.87 -6.86 -24.20
C ARG A 80 5.58 -8.19 -23.92
N ARG A 81 6.66 -8.13 -23.12
CA ARG A 81 7.41 -9.31 -22.75
C ARG A 81 6.57 -10.26 -21.89
N ALA A 82 5.82 -9.75 -20.93
CA ALA A 82 4.93 -10.56 -20.08
C ALA A 82 3.86 -11.29 -20.93
N ARG A 83 3.26 -10.61 -21.91
CA ARG A 83 2.31 -11.22 -22.84
C ARG A 83 2.92 -12.30 -23.72
N GLU A 84 4.16 -12.10 -24.16
CA GLU A 84 4.89 -13.04 -24.99
C GLU A 84 5.20 -14.34 -24.23
N ILE A 85 5.75 -14.23 -23.00
CA ILE A 85 6.20 -15.41 -22.24
C ILE A 85 5.10 -16.02 -21.38
N GLY A 86 4.08 -15.26 -20.98
CA GLY A 86 2.95 -15.70 -20.14
C GLY A 86 3.27 -16.18 -18.74
N TYR A 87 4.54 -16.51 -18.45
CA TYR A 87 5.04 -17.01 -17.18
C TYR A 87 6.46 -16.51 -16.91
N ALA A 88 6.75 -16.11 -15.68
CA ALA A 88 8.10 -15.75 -15.25
C ALA A 88 8.34 -16.12 -13.78
N ASP A 89 9.47 -16.74 -13.48
CA ASP A 89 9.89 -17.14 -12.14
C ASP A 89 10.45 -15.97 -11.31
N ARG A 90 10.91 -14.94 -11.97
CA ARG A 90 11.58 -13.78 -11.36
C ARG A 90 11.45 -12.52 -12.22
N PRO A 91 11.58 -11.31 -11.62
CA PRO A 91 11.43 -10.06 -12.38
C PRO A 91 12.36 -9.94 -13.60
N LYS A 92 13.62 -10.37 -13.48
CA LYS A 92 14.59 -10.29 -14.59
C LYS A 92 14.22 -11.13 -15.83
N ALA A 93 13.30 -12.09 -15.72
CA ALA A 93 12.78 -12.83 -16.87
C ALA A 93 12.02 -11.93 -17.87
N LEU A 94 11.53 -10.76 -17.41
CA LEU A 94 10.94 -9.73 -18.28
C LEU A 94 11.99 -8.92 -19.06
N GLY A 95 13.27 -9.08 -18.77
CA GLY A 95 14.39 -8.38 -19.39
C GLY A 95 15.12 -7.42 -18.43
N ASP A 96 16.20 -6.82 -18.91
CA ASP A 96 16.96 -5.81 -18.17
C ASP A 96 16.26 -4.45 -18.26
N ILE A 97 15.13 -4.33 -17.57
CA ILE A 97 14.28 -3.16 -17.60
C ILE A 97 14.45 -2.40 -16.29
N ARG A 98 14.72 -1.09 -16.38
CA ARG A 98 14.81 -0.24 -15.20
C ARG A 98 13.52 -0.29 -14.39
N GLY A 99 13.63 -0.70 -13.12
CA GLY A 99 12.50 -0.80 -12.21
C GLY A 99 11.62 -2.04 -12.41
N VAL A 100 12.11 -3.06 -13.11
CA VAL A 100 11.39 -4.32 -13.36
C VAL A 100 10.84 -4.97 -12.08
N SER A 101 11.51 -4.80 -10.93
CA SER A 101 11.04 -5.29 -9.63
C SER A 101 9.69 -4.72 -9.20
N TYR A 102 9.32 -3.54 -9.71
CA TYR A 102 8.02 -2.90 -9.45
C TYR A 102 7.00 -3.16 -10.57
N VAL A 103 7.45 -3.32 -11.80
CA VAL A 103 6.56 -3.61 -12.93
C VAL A 103 6.09 -5.07 -12.91
N TYR A 104 6.95 -5.99 -12.50
CA TYR A 104 6.64 -7.42 -12.44
C TYR A 104 5.38 -7.74 -11.60
N PRO A 105 5.22 -7.24 -10.35
CA PRO A 105 4.00 -7.44 -9.59
C PRO A 105 2.77 -6.76 -10.20
N LEU A 106 2.92 -5.67 -10.95
CA LEU A 106 1.82 -5.07 -11.70
C LEU A 106 1.33 -6.03 -12.78
N MET A 107 2.24 -6.64 -13.56
CA MET A 107 1.89 -7.59 -14.62
C MET A 107 1.19 -8.84 -14.07
N TRP A 108 1.64 -9.34 -12.91
CA TRP A 108 0.96 -10.41 -12.21
C TRP A 108 -0.44 -10.00 -11.72
N ARG A 109 -0.55 -8.87 -11.03
CA ARG A 109 -1.81 -8.38 -10.47
C ARG A 109 -2.85 -8.09 -11.55
N PHE A 110 -2.42 -7.67 -12.71
CA PHE A 110 -3.28 -7.42 -13.87
C PHE A 110 -3.65 -8.70 -14.64
N GLY A 111 -3.17 -9.87 -14.19
CA GLY A 111 -3.45 -11.15 -14.83
C GLY A 111 -2.76 -11.35 -16.19
N VAL A 112 -1.76 -10.52 -16.50
CA VAL A 112 -0.97 -10.61 -17.75
C VAL A 112 0.14 -11.65 -17.63
N LEU A 113 0.63 -11.90 -16.41
CA LEU A 113 1.76 -12.77 -16.14
C LEU A 113 1.42 -13.78 -15.04
N ARG A 114 1.73 -15.05 -15.25
CA ARG A 114 1.71 -16.07 -14.20
C ARG A 114 3.09 -16.16 -13.54
N VAL A 115 3.11 -16.55 -12.27
CA VAL A 115 4.32 -16.60 -11.44
C VAL A 115 4.31 -17.88 -10.60
N PRO A 116 5.46 -18.30 -10.02
CA PRO A 116 5.49 -19.40 -9.06
C PRO A 116 4.66 -19.11 -7.81
N GLU A 117 4.06 -20.11 -7.20
CA GLU A 117 3.21 -19.99 -6.00
C GLU A 117 3.92 -19.27 -4.84
N ILE A 118 5.21 -19.54 -4.64
CA ILE A 118 5.98 -18.85 -3.58
C ILE A 118 6.14 -17.35 -3.85
N VAL A 119 6.29 -16.97 -5.11
CA VAL A 119 6.39 -15.56 -5.51
C VAL A 119 5.01 -14.91 -5.41
N GLU A 120 3.98 -15.61 -5.79
CA GLU A 120 2.59 -15.18 -5.66
C GLU A 120 2.23 -14.90 -4.20
N LYS A 121 2.57 -15.80 -3.26
CA LYS A 121 2.40 -15.60 -1.82
C LYS A 121 3.11 -14.33 -1.32
N ASN A 122 4.32 -14.08 -1.80
CA ASN A 122 5.07 -12.87 -1.44
C ASN A 122 4.43 -11.59 -1.97
N MET A 123 3.86 -11.63 -3.18
CA MET A 123 3.23 -10.48 -3.84
C MET A 123 1.76 -10.33 -3.44
N SER A 124 1.13 -11.41 -2.99
CA SER A 124 -0.25 -11.38 -2.52
C SER A 124 -0.38 -10.43 -1.33
N LEU A 125 -1.43 -9.62 -1.36
CA LEU A 125 -1.84 -8.78 -0.24
C LEU A 125 -2.73 -9.55 0.74
N THR A 126 -3.08 -10.77 0.41
CA THR A 126 -3.64 -11.71 1.37
C THR A 126 -2.53 -12.10 2.35
N LEU A 127 -2.29 -11.21 3.30
CA LEU A 127 -1.91 -11.67 4.60
C LEU A 127 -3.03 -12.64 4.99
N ASP A 128 -2.66 -13.87 5.31
CA ASP A 128 -3.58 -14.84 5.88
C ASP A 128 -3.98 -14.35 7.27
N PHE A 129 -4.72 -13.26 7.29
CA PHE A 129 -5.37 -12.72 8.46
C PHE A 129 -6.67 -13.52 8.64
N GLY A 130 -6.54 -14.79 9.03
CA GLY A 130 -7.65 -15.49 9.65
C GLY A 130 -8.28 -14.69 10.80
N PHE A 131 -7.54 -13.72 11.33
CA PHE A 131 -7.96 -12.74 12.32
C PHE A 131 -8.90 -11.64 11.77
N PHE A 132 -8.89 -11.34 10.46
CA PHE A 132 -9.73 -10.28 9.90
C PHE A 132 -11.03 -10.78 9.24
N ARG A 133 -11.29 -12.09 9.21
CA ARG A 133 -12.56 -12.60 8.68
C ARG A 133 -13.74 -12.24 9.58
N ASP A 134 -13.50 -12.09 10.89
CA ASP A 134 -14.52 -11.74 11.88
C ASP A 134 -14.74 -10.23 12.03
N LEU A 135 -13.94 -9.39 11.31
CA LEU A 135 -14.10 -7.93 11.36
C LEU A 135 -15.30 -7.40 10.56
N LYS A 136 -15.92 -8.21 9.70
CA LYS A 136 -17.19 -7.80 9.05
C LYS A 136 -18.35 -7.62 10.03
N GLU A 137 -18.30 -8.31 11.16
CA GLU A 137 -19.26 -8.09 12.25
C GLU A 137 -18.87 -6.92 13.18
N ALA A 138 -17.60 -6.50 13.15
CA ALA A 138 -17.09 -5.35 13.89
C ALA A 138 -17.37 -4.00 13.20
N GLU A 139 -17.81 -3.99 11.95
CA GLU A 139 -18.14 -2.75 11.21
C GLU A 139 -19.26 -1.92 11.86
N THR A 140 -20.07 -2.53 12.73
CA THR A 140 -21.14 -1.83 13.46
C THR A 140 -20.71 -1.24 14.80
N MET A 141 -19.50 -1.53 15.31
CA MET A 141 -19.08 -1.10 16.65
C MET A 141 -17.88 -0.15 16.69
N ASN A 142 -17.31 0.24 15.57
CA ASN A 142 -16.00 0.94 15.58
C ASN A 142 -15.98 2.30 14.86
N GLN A 143 -17.07 3.04 14.86
CA GLN A 143 -16.96 4.46 14.52
C GLN A 143 -16.58 5.26 15.77
N LEU A 144 -15.40 5.85 15.75
CA LEU A 144 -15.02 6.85 16.75
C LEU A 144 -16.11 7.93 16.79
N MET A 145 -16.59 8.26 17.98
CA MET A 145 -17.54 9.35 18.15
C MET A 145 -16.98 10.64 17.56
N ARG A 146 -17.87 11.41 16.96
CA ARG A 146 -17.51 12.70 16.34
C ARG A 146 -18.16 13.85 17.12
N THR A 147 -17.46 14.93 17.23
CA THR A 147 -17.94 16.15 17.89
C THR A 147 -17.32 17.36 17.21
N THR A 148 -17.81 18.55 17.53
CA THR A 148 -17.21 19.78 17.02
C THR A 148 -15.98 20.19 17.84
N PRO A 149 -14.99 20.87 17.25
CA PRO A 149 -13.86 21.40 17.99
C PRO A 149 -14.29 22.28 19.16
N GLU A 150 -15.32 23.10 18.96
CA GLU A 150 -15.86 24.03 19.94
C GLU A 150 -16.41 23.33 21.19
N GLU A 151 -17.13 22.23 21.03
CA GLU A 151 -17.65 21.40 22.14
C GLU A 151 -16.53 20.83 23.01
N MET A 152 -15.35 20.65 22.42
CA MET A 152 -14.15 20.16 23.09
C MET A 152 -13.21 21.29 23.53
N GLY A 153 -13.65 22.55 23.47
CA GLY A 153 -12.87 23.71 23.90
C GLY A 153 -11.70 24.07 22.98
N LEU A 154 -11.76 23.62 21.72
CA LEU A 154 -10.81 23.99 20.67
C LEU A 154 -11.55 24.84 19.63
N HIS A 155 -11.04 26.03 19.33
CA HIS A 155 -11.64 26.84 18.28
C HIS A 155 -11.26 26.29 16.89
N SER A 156 -12.23 26.04 16.03
CA SER A 156 -12.05 25.57 14.64
C SER A 156 -11.10 26.47 13.84
N ARG A 157 -11.06 27.79 14.14
CA ARG A 157 -10.08 28.72 13.56
C ARG A 157 -8.62 28.30 13.75
N ASN A 158 -8.31 27.55 14.82
CA ASN A 158 -6.95 27.09 15.06
C ASN A 158 -6.59 25.94 14.12
N ILE A 159 -7.57 25.11 13.76
CA ILE A 159 -7.40 24.07 12.75
C ILE A 159 -7.18 24.73 11.39
N LEU A 160 -7.97 25.74 11.03
CA LEU A 160 -7.79 26.50 9.78
C LEU A 160 -6.40 27.12 9.70
N LYS A 161 -5.93 27.78 10.77
CA LYS A 161 -4.57 28.34 10.81
C LYS A 161 -3.48 27.27 10.64
N LEU A 162 -3.69 26.06 11.19
CA LEU A 162 -2.77 24.97 11.00
C LEU A 162 -2.72 24.56 9.52
N LEU A 163 -3.89 24.42 8.88
CA LEU A 163 -3.98 24.03 7.47
C LEU A 163 -3.34 25.09 6.55
N GLU A 164 -3.64 26.36 6.76
CA GLU A 164 -3.04 27.50 6.05
C GLU A 164 -1.50 27.50 6.19
N ARG A 165 -1.01 27.19 7.39
CA ARG A 165 0.43 27.11 7.63
C ARG A 165 1.08 25.92 6.91
N LEU A 166 0.45 24.76 6.93
CA LEU A 166 0.92 23.59 6.22
C LEU A 166 1.01 23.83 4.71
N GLU A 167 0.00 24.49 4.15
CA GLU A 167 -0.01 24.92 2.75
C GLU A 167 1.09 25.92 2.45
N LYS A 168 1.20 26.98 3.24
CA LYS A 168 2.21 28.03 3.10
C LYS A 168 3.65 27.50 3.19
N GLU A 169 3.89 26.54 4.06
CA GLU A 169 5.20 25.90 4.23
C GLU A 169 5.42 24.74 3.24
N ASN A 170 4.46 24.51 2.34
CA ASN A 170 4.49 23.44 1.34
C ASN A 170 4.72 22.04 1.94
N ILE A 171 4.11 21.80 3.11
CA ILE A 171 4.19 20.50 3.80
C ILE A 171 3.13 19.58 3.20
N SER A 172 3.58 18.51 2.55
CA SER A 172 2.71 17.52 1.95
C SER A 172 2.10 16.61 3.01
N ILE A 173 0.77 16.60 3.10
CA ILE A 173 0.01 15.73 3.99
C ILE A 173 -0.86 14.79 3.15
N VAL A 174 -0.99 13.56 3.60
CA VAL A 174 -1.85 12.53 3.00
C VAL A 174 -3.22 12.52 3.67
N SER A 175 -3.23 12.56 4.99
CA SER A 175 -4.44 12.63 5.80
C SER A 175 -4.12 13.19 7.17
N MET A 176 -5.12 13.74 7.83
CA MET A 176 -5.03 14.22 9.19
C MET A 176 -6.29 13.84 9.97
N MET A 177 -6.12 13.33 11.18
CA MET A 177 -7.19 13.10 12.11
C MET A 177 -6.80 13.73 13.46
N LEU A 178 -7.68 14.57 14.00
CA LEU A 178 -7.50 15.20 15.30
C LEU A 178 -8.52 14.63 16.29
N LEU A 179 -8.01 14.06 17.37
CA LEU A 179 -8.84 13.46 18.43
C LEU A 179 -8.63 14.19 19.75
N ARG A 180 -9.70 14.30 20.52
CA ARG A 180 -9.67 14.71 21.92
C ARG A 180 -10.70 13.91 22.72
N HIS A 181 -10.32 13.37 23.86
CA HIS A 181 -11.16 12.51 24.70
C HIS A 181 -11.87 11.38 23.92
N ASN A 182 -11.12 10.70 23.04
CA ASN A 182 -11.60 9.63 22.16
C ASN A 182 -12.69 10.04 21.14
N GLN A 183 -12.85 11.34 20.89
CA GLN A 183 -13.77 11.85 19.88
C GLN A 183 -13.00 12.55 18.76
N VAL A 184 -13.43 12.35 17.53
CA VAL A 184 -12.85 12.95 16.34
C VAL A 184 -13.39 14.36 16.19
N LEU A 185 -12.50 15.35 16.23
CA LEU A 185 -12.81 16.77 16.05
C LEU A 185 -12.66 17.23 14.61
N TYR A 186 -11.73 16.59 13.89
CA TYR A 186 -11.40 16.92 12.52
C TYR A 186 -10.81 15.70 11.82
N GLU A 187 -11.20 15.49 10.59
CA GLU A 187 -10.64 14.45 9.72
C GLU A 187 -10.65 14.94 8.29
N ALA A 188 -9.54 14.82 7.61
CA ALA A 188 -9.39 15.19 6.21
C ALA A 188 -8.40 14.29 5.49
N TYR A 189 -8.60 14.19 4.18
CA TYR A 189 -7.77 13.44 3.24
C TYR A 189 -7.45 14.34 2.06
N TRP A 190 -6.18 14.38 1.66
CA TRP A 190 -5.74 15.19 0.53
C TRP A 190 -5.65 14.35 -0.74
N PRO A 191 -6.23 14.82 -1.86
CA PRO A 191 -6.13 14.10 -3.12
C PRO A 191 -4.68 13.75 -3.48
N PRO A 192 -4.42 12.54 -4.03
CA PRO A 192 -5.38 11.53 -4.48
C PRO A 192 -5.88 10.56 -3.41
N TYR A 193 -5.64 10.82 -2.14
CA TYR A 193 -5.94 9.90 -1.03
C TYR A 193 -7.38 10.05 -0.53
N THR A 194 -7.99 8.92 -0.19
CA THR A 194 -9.34 8.83 0.38
C THR A 194 -9.31 8.04 1.70
N GLN A 195 -10.42 8.03 2.41
CA GLN A 195 -10.57 7.29 3.68
C GLN A 195 -10.36 5.78 3.53
N GLU A 196 -10.84 5.22 2.43
CA GLU A 196 -10.85 3.77 2.17
C GLU A 196 -9.50 3.22 1.73
N GLN A 197 -8.56 4.08 1.37
CA GLN A 197 -7.25 3.65 0.90
C GLN A 197 -6.36 3.19 2.05
N LEU A 198 -5.82 1.98 1.93
CA LEU A 198 -4.80 1.49 2.84
C LEU A 198 -3.49 2.28 2.64
N ARG A 199 -2.89 2.68 3.76
CA ARG A 199 -1.65 3.46 3.77
C ARG A 199 -0.57 2.74 4.56
N THR A 200 0.66 2.94 4.13
CA THR A 200 1.82 2.50 4.89
C THR A 200 2.01 3.42 6.09
N VAL A 201 1.93 2.86 7.29
CA VAL A 201 2.09 3.61 8.54
C VAL A 201 3.51 3.57 9.11
N TYR A 202 4.45 2.99 8.36
CA TYR A 202 5.87 2.90 8.72
C TYR A 202 6.08 2.48 10.18
N SER A 203 6.88 3.22 10.94
CA SER A 203 7.21 2.89 12.33
C SER A 203 6.03 2.94 13.30
N LEU A 204 4.89 3.52 12.94
CA LEU A 204 3.68 3.45 13.74
C LEU A 204 3.23 1.98 13.93
N SER A 205 3.53 1.10 12.96
CA SER A 205 3.29 -0.34 13.08
C SER A 205 3.95 -0.99 14.30
N LYS A 206 5.08 -0.42 14.79
CA LYS A 206 5.73 -0.91 16.01
C LYS A 206 4.86 -0.70 17.25
N THR A 207 4.11 0.38 17.31
CA THR A 207 3.16 0.64 18.40
C THR A 207 2.07 -0.42 18.43
N PHE A 208 1.50 -0.75 17.27
CA PHE A 208 0.49 -1.83 17.18
C PHE A 208 1.08 -3.18 17.55
N THR A 209 2.30 -3.48 17.10
CA THR A 209 3.01 -4.71 17.50
C THR A 209 3.23 -4.77 19.01
N ALA A 210 3.68 -3.68 19.62
CA ALA A 210 3.89 -3.62 21.07
C ALA A 210 2.57 -3.81 21.84
N MET A 211 1.47 -3.21 21.37
CA MET A 211 0.15 -3.42 21.98
C MET A 211 -0.31 -4.88 21.86
N ALA A 212 -0.13 -5.50 20.70
CA ALA A 212 -0.48 -6.91 20.47
C ALA A 212 0.33 -7.85 21.40
N ILE A 213 1.63 -7.58 21.58
CA ILE A 213 2.49 -8.31 22.51
C ILE A 213 2.01 -8.10 23.95
N GLY A 214 1.65 -6.87 24.32
CA GLY A 214 1.10 -6.58 25.65
C GLY A 214 -0.19 -7.34 25.95
N ILE A 215 -1.09 -7.44 24.97
CA ILE A 215 -2.33 -8.23 25.08
C ILE A 215 -2.01 -9.71 25.23
N ALA A 216 -1.14 -10.27 24.38
CA ALA A 216 -0.76 -11.67 24.44
C ALA A 216 -0.08 -12.03 25.78
N ALA A 217 0.73 -11.14 26.34
CA ALA A 217 1.33 -11.30 27.65
C ALA A 217 0.27 -11.23 28.78
N GLY A 218 -0.68 -10.31 28.68
CA GLY A 218 -1.81 -10.20 29.61
C GLY A 218 -2.73 -11.43 29.60
N GLU A 219 -2.86 -12.07 28.45
CA GLU A 219 -3.60 -13.34 28.28
C GLU A 219 -2.76 -14.59 28.64
N GLY A 220 -1.51 -14.41 29.08
CA GLY A 220 -0.61 -15.51 29.45
C GLY A 220 -0.13 -16.37 28.28
N LYS A 221 -0.27 -15.89 27.05
CA LYS A 221 0.14 -16.61 25.82
C LYS A 221 1.64 -16.54 25.57
N ILE A 222 2.28 -15.47 26.03
CA ILE A 222 3.73 -15.26 25.96
C ILE A 222 4.21 -14.62 27.27
N ARG A 223 5.49 -14.72 27.55
CA ARG A 223 6.16 -14.00 28.64
C ARG A 223 7.10 -12.97 28.05
N LEU A 224 7.20 -11.79 28.68
CA LEU A 224 8.07 -10.71 28.17
C LEU A 224 9.56 -11.00 28.32
N ASP A 225 9.92 -11.98 29.16
CA ASP A 225 11.30 -12.45 29.37
C ASP A 225 11.67 -13.67 28.52
N GLU A 226 10.78 -14.15 27.67
CA GLU A 226 11.08 -15.20 26.70
C GLU A 226 11.98 -14.67 25.58
N ARG A 227 12.93 -15.51 25.14
CA ARG A 227 13.76 -15.15 24.00
C ARG A 227 12.97 -15.32 22.70
N ILE A 228 13.12 -14.38 21.78
CA ILE A 228 12.43 -14.41 20.48
C ILE A 228 12.76 -15.71 19.71
N VAL A 229 13.99 -16.20 19.83
CA VAL A 229 14.42 -17.44 19.16
C VAL A 229 13.67 -18.68 19.65
N ASP A 230 13.19 -18.66 20.89
CA ASP A 230 12.43 -19.77 21.46
C ASP A 230 10.96 -19.73 21.01
N LEU A 231 10.45 -18.53 20.73
CA LEU A 231 9.11 -18.32 20.16
C LEU A 231 9.05 -18.64 18.67
N PHE A 232 10.15 -18.46 17.93
CA PHE A 232 10.26 -18.64 16.50
C PHE A 232 11.41 -19.57 16.10
N PRO A 233 11.41 -20.85 16.53
CA PRO A 233 12.54 -21.75 16.36
C PRO A 233 12.87 -22.04 14.87
N GLU A 234 11.86 -22.07 14.01
CA GLU A 234 12.08 -22.31 12.57
C GLU A 234 12.81 -21.16 11.89
N GLN A 235 12.45 -19.92 12.27
CA GLN A 235 13.10 -18.71 11.75
C GLN A 235 14.51 -18.54 12.33
N ALA A 236 14.71 -18.99 13.58
CA ALA A 236 15.98 -18.90 14.27
C ALA A 236 17.06 -19.84 13.71
N LYS A 237 16.68 -20.94 13.03
CA LYS A 237 17.65 -21.91 12.42
C LYS A 237 18.64 -21.26 11.47
N ASN A 238 18.28 -20.16 10.83
CA ASN A 238 19.10 -19.42 9.87
C ASN A 238 19.56 -18.06 10.40
N ALA A 239 19.36 -17.78 11.67
CA ALA A 239 19.85 -16.55 12.27
C ALA A 239 21.38 -16.66 12.45
N PRO A 240 22.15 -15.64 12.05
CA PRO A 240 23.57 -15.62 12.39
C PRO A 240 23.73 -15.63 13.91
N ASP A 241 24.74 -16.36 14.39
CA ASP A 241 25.11 -16.31 15.80
C ASP A 241 25.37 -14.85 16.18
N SER A 242 24.46 -14.29 16.95
CA SER A 242 24.65 -12.95 17.51
C SER A 242 25.46 -13.09 18.78
N PRO A 243 26.53 -12.28 18.96
CA PRO A 243 27.33 -12.30 20.19
C PRO A 243 26.53 -11.90 21.41
#